data_dcacba236ddf734c535b952ecc3efe54
#
_entry.id   dcacba236ddf734c535b952ecc3efe54
#
_cell.length_a   1.000
_cell.length_b   1.000
_cell.length_c   1.000
_cell.angle_alpha   90.00
_cell.angle_beta   90.00
_cell.angle_gamma   90.00
#
_symmetry.space_group_name_H-M   'P 1'
#
loop_
_entity.id
_entity.type
_entity.pdbx_description
1 polymer ?
#
loop_
_entity_poly.entity_id
_entity_poly.type
_entity_poly.pdbx_seq_one_letter_code
_entity_poly.pdbx_strand_id
1 'polypeptide(L)'
;MGRKTQITKEIILETALQMLIRDGYGAITVKTLAAEIGCSTQPIVWHFENMNGFRKAFFEYCIDYAKSQFTVWNGSLDDLLTETARGYITIACNMPNLFRFVFVDNKDECKNSDVVQKLQLDNTKKIIRLLCK
;
A
#
# COMPACT_ATOMS: atom_id res chain seq x y z
N MET A 1 -37.08 -0.39 1.23
CA MET A 1 -36.06 0.47 0.61
C MET A 1 -34.72 0.25 1.31
N GLY A 2 -33.74 -0.29 0.61
CA GLY A 2 -32.41 -0.46 1.17
C GLY A 2 -31.78 0.90 1.46
N ARG A 3 -31.14 1.06 2.63
CA ARG A 3 -30.25 2.20 2.88
C ARG A 3 -29.19 2.21 1.77
N LYS A 4 -29.04 3.31 1.04
CA LYS A 4 -27.91 3.50 0.13
C LYS A 4 -26.65 3.35 0.98
N THR A 5 -25.88 2.29 0.73
CA THR A 5 -24.58 2.13 1.38
C THR A 5 -23.72 3.35 1.02
N GLN A 6 -23.34 4.12 2.01
CA GLN A 6 -22.50 5.28 1.79
C GLN A 6 -21.12 4.77 1.32
N ILE A 7 -20.68 5.21 0.14
CA ILE A 7 -19.36 4.88 -0.39
C ILE A 7 -18.32 5.70 0.35
N THR A 8 -17.56 5.05 1.22
CA THR A 8 -16.50 5.68 2.01
C THR A 8 -15.18 5.69 1.25
N LYS A 9 -14.25 6.51 1.70
CA LYS A 9 -12.88 6.57 1.18
C LYS A 9 -12.18 5.21 1.29
N GLU A 10 -12.39 4.52 2.40
CA GLU A 10 -11.84 3.19 2.68
C GLU A 10 -12.34 2.15 1.68
N ILE A 11 -13.64 2.12 1.39
CA ILE A 11 -14.22 1.21 0.38
C ILE A 11 -13.59 1.42 -0.99
N ILE A 12 -13.38 2.68 -1.38
CA ILE A 12 -12.75 3.01 -2.66
C ILE A 12 -11.30 2.51 -2.70
N LEU A 13 -10.52 2.79 -1.65
CA LEU A 13 -9.12 2.38 -1.57
C LEU A 13 -8.95 0.86 -1.50
N GLU A 14 -9.78 0.18 -0.73
CA GLU A 14 -9.79 -1.28 -0.64
C GLU A 14 -10.14 -1.93 -1.98
N THR A 15 -11.16 -1.46 -2.65
CA THR A 15 -11.56 -1.95 -3.97
C THR A 15 -10.44 -1.72 -4.99
N ALA A 16 -9.81 -0.54 -4.97
CA ALA A 16 -8.66 -0.23 -5.82
C ALA A 16 -7.47 -1.16 -5.55
N LEU A 17 -7.22 -1.54 -4.30
CA LEU A 17 -6.18 -2.50 -3.94
C LEU A 17 -6.46 -3.88 -4.54
N GLN A 18 -7.69 -4.37 -4.47
CA GLN A 18 -8.08 -5.63 -5.10
C GLN A 18 -7.89 -5.59 -6.62
N MET A 19 -8.27 -4.50 -7.26
CA MET A 19 -8.04 -4.30 -8.70
C MET A 19 -6.55 -4.24 -9.04
N LEU A 20 -5.74 -3.55 -8.22
CA LEU A 20 -4.29 -3.49 -8.41
C LEU A 20 -3.66 -4.89 -8.36
N ILE A 21 -3.99 -5.67 -7.34
CA ILE A 21 -3.45 -7.02 -7.15
C ILE A 21 -3.82 -7.93 -8.33
N ARG A 22 -5.07 -7.86 -8.77
CA ARG A 22 -5.61 -8.69 -9.85
C ARG A 22 -5.12 -8.25 -11.24
N ASP A 23 -5.23 -6.97 -11.56
CA ASP A 23 -5.14 -6.46 -12.94
C ASP A 23 -3.99 -5.46 -13.16
N GLY A 24 -3.38 -4.95 -12.10
CA GLY A 24 -2.36 -3.90 -12.16
C GLY A 24 -2.96 -2.47 -12.17
N TYR A 25 -2.09 -1.49 -11.93
CA TYR A 25 -2.51 -0.09 -11.78
C TYR A 25 -3.11 0.51 -13.07
N GLY A 26 -2.64 0.08 -14.23
CA GLY A 26 -3.15 0.55 -15.52
C GLY A 26 -4.65 0.29 -15.75
N ALA A 27 -5.22 -0.70 -15.05
CA ALA A 27 -6.66 -0.99 -15.11
C ALA A 27 -7.51 -0.07 -14.23
N ILE A 28 -6.90 0.74 -13.36
CA ILE A 28 -7.61 1.60 -12.41
C ILE A 28 -7.85 2.98 -13.01
N THR A 29 -9.10 3.26 -13.32
CA THR A 29 -9.61 4.57 -13.71
C THR A 29 -10.81 4.91 -12.86
N VAL A 30 -11.24 6.18 -12.85
CA VAL A 30 -12.48 6.55 -12.12
C VAL A 30 -13.66 5.71 -12.59
N LYS A 31 -13.75 5.46 -13.89
CA LYS A 31 -14.82 4.65 -14.51
C LYS A 31 -14.79 3.20 -14.06
N THR A 32 -13.62 2.54 -14.19
CA THR A 32 -13.48 1.12 -13.85
C THR A 32 -13.64 0.89 -12.37
N LEU A 33 -13.12 1.80 -11.54
CA LEU A 33 -13.26 1.74 -10.10
C LEU A 33 -14.71 1.91 -9.64
N ALA A 34 -15.43 2.87 -10.22
CA ALA A 34 -16.86 3.05 -9.96
C ALA A 34 -17.68 1.83 -10.38
N ALA A 35 -17.38 1.23 -11.53
CA ALA A 35 -18.03 0.01 -11.99
C ALA A 35 -17.78 -1.19 -11.07
N GLU A 36 -16.55 -1.35 -10.58
CA GLU A 36 -16.20 -2.42 -9.63
C GLU A 36 -16.93 -2.27 -8.30
N ILE A 37 -17.05 -1.04 -7.78
CA ILE A 37 -17.79 -0.73 -6.55
C ILE A 37 -19.31 -0.87 -6.77
N GLY A 38 -19.79 -0.67 -7.98
CA GLY A 38 -21.21 -0.64 -8.30
C GLY A 38 -21.88 0.70 -8.00
N CYS A 39 -21.15 1.80 -8.18
CA CYS A 39 -21.64 3.17 -7.95
C CYS A 39 -21.36 4.08 -9.16
N SER A 40 -21.84 5.33 -9.07
CA SER A 40 -21.45 6.38 -10.02
C SER A 40 -20.00 6.86 -9.75
N THR A 41 -19.46 7.67 -10.65
CA THR A 41 -18.11 8.26 -10.49
C THR A 41 -18.05 9.37 -9.44
N GLN A 42 -19.19 9.92 -9.05
CA GLN A 42 -19.27 11.08 -8.14
C GLN A 42 -18.63 10.85 -6.76
N PRO A 43 -18.86 9.74 -6.04
CA PRO A 43 -18.22 9.51 -4.75
C PRO A 43 -16.68 9.54 -4.83
N ILE A 44 -16.11 9.01 -5.90
CA ILE A 44 -14.66 8.98 -6.11
C ILE A 44 -14.12 10.38 -6.29
N VAL A 45 -14.73 11.17 -7.18
CA VAL A 45 -14.35 12.57 -7.41
C VAL A 45 -14.55 13.41 -6.15
N TRP A 46 -15.63 13.18 -5.40
CA TRP A 46 -15.90 13.90 -4.17
C TRP A 46 -14.85 13.64 -3.08
N HIS A 47 -14.39 12.39 -2.94
CA HIS A 47 -13.39 12.03 -1.92
C HIS A 47 -11.96 12.44 -2.29
N PHE A 48 -11.60 12.45 -3.57
CA PHE A 48 -10.22 12.61 -4.02
C PHE A 48 -9.97 13.79 -4.95
N GLU A 49 -11.02 14.55 -5.31
CA GLU A 49 -11.00 15.70 -6.22
C GLU A 49 -10.61 15.33 -7.67
N ASN A 50 -9.50 14.63 -7.83
CA ASN A 50 -8.97 14.19 -9.12
C ASN A 50 -8.12 12.92 -8.99
N MET A 51 -7.65 12.38 -10.12
CA MET A 51 -6.83 11.15 -10.14
C MET A 51 -5.48 11.31 -9.43
N ASN A 52 -4.90 12.52 -9.37
CA ASN A 52 -3.66 12.73 -8.64
C ASN A 52 -3.87 12.66 -7.12
N GLY A 53 -4.96 13.23 -6.63
CA GLY A 53 -5.37 13.10 -5.22
C GLY A 53 -5.66 11.66 -4.84
N PHE A 54 -6.37 10.93 -5.71
CA PHE A 54 -6.58 9.50 -5.54
C PHE A 54 -5.26 8.72 -5.50
N ARG A 55 -4.37 8.96 -6.48
CA ARG A 55 -3.09 8.23 -6.57
C ARG A 55 -2.24 8.39 -5.31
N LYS A 56 -2.15 9.60 -4.76
CA LYS A 56 -1.42 9.85 -3.51
C LYS A 56 -2.00 9.07 -2.34
N ALA A 57 -3.30 9.18 -2.11
CA ALA A 57 -3.97 8.46 -1.03
C ALA A 57 -3.89 6.94 -1.22
N PHE A 58 -4.03 6.47 -2.45
CA PHE A 58 -3.93 5.06 -2.79
C PHE A 58 -2.51 4.52 -2.61
N PHE A 59 -1.50 5.29 -2.97
CA PHE A 59 -0.10 4.91 -2.75
C PHE A 59 0.20 4.69 -1.25
N GLU A 60 -0.20 5.63 -0.38
CA GLU A 60 -0.04 5.48 1.08
C GLU A 60 -0.81 4.26 1.61
N TYR A 61 -2.01 4.02 1.11
CA TYR A 61 -2.79 2.84 1.46
C TYR A 61 -2.09 1.53 1.05
N CYS A 62 -1.49 1.50 -0.14
CA CYS A 62 -0.73 0.34 -0.62
C CYS A 62 0.55 0.10 0.19
N ILE A 63 1.25 1.15 0.62
CA ILE A 63 2.41 1.02 1.50
C ILE A 63 2.01 0.43 2.86
N ASP A 64 0.95 0.93 3.47
CA ASP A 64 0.46 0.40 4.74
C ASP A 64 0.05 -1.07 4.63
N TYR A 65 -0.59 -1.43 3.53
CA TYR A 65 -0.92 -2.82 3.26
C TYR A 65 0.33 -3.68 3.05
N ALA A 66 1.29 -3.22 2.23
CA ALA A 66 2.54 -3.93 2.01
C ALA A 66 3.31 -4.11 3.32
N LYS A 67 3.34 -3.09 4.17
CA LYS A 67 3.94 -3.15 5.51
C LYS A 67 3.33 -4.24 6.38
N SER A 68 2.02 -4.48 6.29
CA SER A 68 1.34 -5.53 7.05
C SER A 68 1.80 -6.95 6.68
N GLN A 69 2.45 -7.11 5.51
CA GLN A 69 3.02 -8.39 5.07
C GLN A 69 4.39 -8.70 5.67
N PHE A 70 5.01 -7.72 6.34
CA PHE A 70 6.27 -7.92 7.04
C PHE A 70 6.02 -8.39 8.47
N THR A 71 6.71 -9.45 8.87
CA THR A 71 6.61 -9.97 10.24
C THR A 71 7.24 -9.00 11.23
N VAL A 72 6.65 -8.86 12.42
CA VAL A 72 7.25 -8.07 13.50
C VAL A 72 8.51 -8.76 13.98
N TRP A 73 9.63 -8.06 13.84
CA TRP A 73 10.91 -8.59 14.28
C TRP A 73 11.11 -8.43 15.80
N ASN A 74 11.51 -9.52 16.46
CA ASN A 74 11.78 -9.57 17.90
C ASN A 74 13.11 -10.26 18.24
N GLY A 75 14.01 -10.45 17.27
CA GLY A 75 15.20 -11.29 17.42
C GLY A 75 16.53 -10.61 17.12
N SER A 76 17.44 -11.36 16.53
CA SER A 76 18.78 -10.94 16.15
C SER A 76 18.80 -10.11 14.86
N LEU A 77 19.98 -9.56 14.52
CA LEU A 77 20.17 -8.85 13.26
C LEU A 77 19.95 -9.76 12.04
N ASP A 78 20.38 -11.03 12.14
CA ASP A 78 20.19 -12.03 11.09
C ASP A 78 18.70 -12.32 10.87
N ASP A 79 17.92 -12.39 11.93
CA ASP A 79 16.46 -12.54 11.84
C ASP A 79 15.82 -11.33 11.17
N LEU A 80 16.28 -10.11 11.49
CA LEU A 80 15.78 -8.89 10.85
C LEU A 80 16.00 -8.89 9.33
N LEU A 81 17.20 -9.26 8.89
CA LEU A 81 17.54 -9.34 7.47
C LEU A 81 16.72 -10.42 6.77
N THR A 82 16.60 -11.58 7.40
CA THR A 82 15.83 -12.72 6.85
C THR A 82 14.35 -12.39 6.74
N GLU A 83 13.74 -11.83 7.77
CA GLU A 83 12.30 -11.48 7.76
C GLU A 83 12.00 -10.31 6.81
N THR A 84 12.91 -9.35 6.68
CA THR A 84 12.78 -8.28 5.69
C THR A 84 12.83 -8.85 4.27
N ALA A 85 13.81 -9.69 3.97
CA ALA A 85 13.92 -10.35 2.66
C ALA A 85 12.70 -11.22 2.38
N ARG A 86 12.23 -11.99 3.36
CA ARG A 86 11.02 -12.81 3.25
C ARG A 86 9.79 -11.97 2.91
N GLY A 87 9.61 -10.84 3.56
CA GLY A 87 8.50 -9.90 3.28
C GLY A 87 8.52 -9.42 1.83
N TYR A 88 9.65 -8.97 1.33
CA TYR A 88 9.79 -8.54 -0.06
C TYR A 88 9.52 -9.67 -1.05
N ILE A 89 10.08 -10.85 -0.82
CA ILE A 89 9.88 -12.03 -1.68
C ILE A 89 8.40 -12.44 -1.67
N THR A 90 7.76 -12.44 -0.51
CA THR A 90 6.33 -12.78 -0.37
C THR A 90 5.46 -11.85 -1.20
N ILE A 91 5.68 -10.54 -1.11
CA ILE A 91 4.91 -9.56 -1.90
C ILE A 91 5.22 -9.72 -3.38
N ALA A 92 6.49 -9.87 -3.77
CA ALA A 92 6.89 -10.01 -5.17
C ALA A 92 6.31 -11.27 -5.83
N CYS A 93 6.26 -12.39 -5.09
CA CYS A 93 5.75 -13.66 -5.62
C CYS A 93 4.22 -13.73 -5.62
N ASN A 94 3.58 -13.29 -4.54
CA ASN A 94 2.13 -13.45 -4.38
C ASN A 94 1.33 -12.27 -4.93
N MET A 95 1.92 -11.08 -4.94
CA MET A 95 1.27 -9.84 -5.36
C MET A 95 2.20 -9.00 -6.24
N PRO A 96 2.62 -9.52 -7.42
CA PRO A 96 3.63 -8.87 -8.26
C PRO A 96 3.20 -7.46 -8.73
N ASN A 97 1.92 -7.24 -8.98
CA ASN A 97 1.40 -5.93 -9.37
C ASN A 97 1.52 -4.90 -8.24
N LEU A 98 1.26 -5.31 -7.01
CA LEU A 98 1.45 -4.47 -5.81
C LEU A 98 2.93 -4.14 -5.63
N PHE A 99 3.80 -5.15 -5.71
CA PHE A 99 5.25 -4.98 -5.60
C PHE A 99 5.75 -3.97 -6.63
N ARG A 100 5.37 -4.15 -7.89
CA ARG A 100 5.74 -3.26 -8.97
C ARG A 100 5.26 -1.82 -8.73
N PHE A 101 3.99 -1.65 -8.37
CA PHE A 101 3.42 -0.33 -8.12
C PHE A 101 4.14 0.43 -7.00
N VAL A 102 4.41 -0.23 -5.87
CA VAL A 102 5.01 0.41 -4.71
C VAL A 102 6.52 0.60 -4.86
N PHE A 103 7.24 -0.45 -5.25
CA PHE A 103 8.70 -0.47 -5.15
C PHE A 103 9.43 -0.20 -6.46
N VAL A 104 8.76 -0.28 -7.60
CA VAL A 104 9.37 -0.07 -8.92
C VAL A 104 8.88 1.21 -9.56
N ASP A 105 7.58 1.31 -9.80
CA ASP A 105 6.98 2.43 -10.55
C ASP A 105 6.95 3.73 -9.74
N ASN A 106 6.82 3.64 -8.42
CA ASN A 106 6.78 4.79 -7.49
C ASN A 106 7.92 4.76 -6.47
N LYS A 107 9.09 4.30 -6.88
CA LYS A 107 10.25 4.15 -5.98
C LYS A 107 10.66 5.44 -5.27
N ASP A 108 10.51 6.59 -5.90
CA ASP A 108 10.90 7.88 -5.32
C ASP A 108 9.87 8.35 -4.28
N GLU A 109 8.59 8.18 -4.57
CA GLU A 109 7.52 8.39 -3.59
C GLU A 109 7.64 7.41 -2.42
N CYS A 110 8.02 6.15 -2.69
CA CYS A 110 8.25 5.16 -1.66
C CYS A 110 9.35 5.58 -0.67
N LYS A 111 10.49 6.08 -1.16
CA LYS A 111 11.59 6.57 -0.32
C LYS A 111 11.19 7.78 0.51
N ASN A 112 10.34 8.64 -0.02
CA ASN A 112 9.90 9.89 0.61
C ASN A 112 8.63 9.74 1.45
N SER A 113 8.02 8.56 1.46
CA SER A 113 6.83 8.30 2.28
C SER A 113 7.16 8.36 3.77
N ASP A 114 6.35 9.08 4.52
CA ASP A 114 6.46 9.17 5.98
C ASP A 114 6.43 7.78 6.64
N VAL A 115 5.66 6.87 6.10
CA VAL A 115 5.54 5.49 6.57
C VAL A 115 6.88 4.76 6.41
N VAL A 116 7.51 4.87 5.26
CA VAL A 116 8.81 4.24 4.97
C VAL A 116 9.93 4.87 5.81
N GLN A 117 9.96 6.20 5.90
CA GLN A 117 10.95 6.91 6.71
C GLN A 117 10.85 6.52 8.19
N LYS A 118 9.63 6.44 8.71
CA LYS A 118 9.39 6.00 10.10
C LYS A 118 9.86 4.56 10.33
N LEU A 119 9.56 3.65 9.39
CA LEU A 119 10.04 2.27 9.45
C LEU A 119 11.56 2.17 9.45
N GLN A 120 12.22 2.92 8.56
CA GLN A 120 13.67 2.97 8.48
C GLN A 120 14.28 3.50 9.78
N LEU A 121 13.71 4.56 10.34
CA LEU A 121 14.16 5.14 11.61
C LEU A 121 14.00 4.15 12.77
N ASP A 122 12.86 3.46 12.87
CA ASP A 122 12.61 2.47 13.92
C ASP A 122 13.54 1.26 13.79
N ASN A 123 13.79 0.79 12.58
CA ASN A 123 14.74 -0.29 12.32
C ASN A 123 16.17 0.15 12.64
N THR A 124 16.59 1.35 12.27
CA THR A 124 17.91 1.91 12.59
C THR A 124 18.10 1.98 14.11
N LYS A 125 17.13 2.49 14.85
CA LYS A 125 17.17 2.52 16.32
C LYS A 125 17.32 1.14 16.95
N LYS A 126 16.62 0.13 16.40
CA LYS A 126 16.72 -1.26 16.86
C LYS A 126 18.13 -1.82 16.60
N ILE A 127 18.67 -1.60 15.40
CA ILE A 127 20.03 -2.03 15.03
C ILE A 127 21.07 -1.40 15.96
N ILE A 128 20.99 -0.09 16.18
CA ILE A 128 21.91 0.62 17.09
C ILE A 128 21.87 0.01 18.51
N ARG A 129 20.69 -0.26 19.05
CA ARG A 129 20.53 -0.89 20.36
C ARG A 129 21.17 -2.27 20.45
N LEU A 130 21.20 -3.02 19.34
CA LEU A 130 21.85 -4.33 19.29
C LEU A 130 23.37 -4.24 19.22
N LEU A 131 23.87 -3.30 18.42
CA LEU A 131 25.31 -3.11 18.23
C LEU A 131 25.98 -2.45 19.44
N CYS A 132 25.23 -1.71 20.26
CA CYS A 132 25.74 -1.05 21.47
C CYS A 132 25.59 -1.88 22.74
N LYS A 133 25.22 -3.15 22.62
CA LYS A 133 25.29 -4.13 23.73
C LYS A 133 26.63 -4.86 23.71
#